data_51bf9aa17524a892b221d9175b120607
#
_entry.id   51bf9aa17524a892b221d9175b120607
#
_cell.length_a   1.000
_cell.length_b   1.000
_cell.length_c   1.000
_cell.angle_alpha   90.00
_cell.angle_beta   90.00
_cell.angle_gamma   90.00
#
_symmetry.space_group_name_H-M   'P 1'
#
loop_
_entity.id
_entity.type
_entity.pdbx_description
1 polymer ?
#
loop_
_entity_poly.entity_id
_entity_poly.type
_entity_poly.pdbx_seq_one_letter_code
_entity_poly.pdbx_strand_id
1 'polypeptide(L)'
;KTFLAVAKAVASLQQGLVKKIVLSRPAVEAGEKLGFLPGDLKEKVDPFLRPIYDALYEMMPYDQVEKKLANNIIEIAPIAFMRGRTLEDCFIILDEAQNTTKIQMKMFLTRLGKNSKMVVVGDNTQIDLISKNDSGLIDASKKLKNIQDIGFIELDQRDVIRHEVVRKIINAYDQKNSN
;
A
#
# COMPACT_ATOMS: atom_id res chain seq x y z
N LYS A 1 4.47 6.33 6.00
CA LYS A 1 3.19 6.32 5.25
C LYS A 1 2.44 5.01 5.54
N THR A 2 2.96 3.87 5.13
CA THR A 2 2.34 2.54 5.29
C THR A 2 2.02 2.22 6.74
N PHE A 3 2.98 2.43 7.64
CA PHE A 3 2.81 2.24 9.07
C PHE A 3 1.59 2.99 9.65
N LEU A 4 1.43 4.27 9.30
CA LEU A 4 0.29 5.08 9.76
C LEU A 4 -1.05 4.57 9.21
N ALA A 5 -1.07 4.12 7.96
CA ALA A 5 -2.27 3.53 7.36
C ALA A 5 -2.66 2.21 8.07
N VAL A 6 -1.68 1.34 8.34
CA VAL A 6 -1.88 0.08 9.08
C VAL A 6 -2.34 0.36 10.51
N ALA A 7 -1.71 1.31 11.23
CA ALA A 7 -2.11 1.68 12.58
C ALA A 7 -3.58 2.15 12.62
N LYS A 8 -3.99 2.96 11.65
CA LYS A 8 -5.38 3.43 11.56
C LYS A 8 -6.37 2.30 11.26
N ALA A 9 -5.96 1.35 10.40
CA ALA A 9 -6.77 0.18 10.08
C ALA A 9 -6.96 -0.73 11.30
N VAL A 10 -5.87 -1.03 12.03
CA VAL A 10 -5.90 -1.84 13.24
C VAL A 10 -6.78 -1.19 14.32
N ALA A 11 -6.62 0.12 14.54
CA ALA A 11 -7.47 0.86 15.47
C ALA A 11 -8.95 0.81 15.06
N SER A 12 -9.26 0.96 13.77
CA SER A 12 -10.64 0.87 13.27
C SER A 12 -11.25 -0.53 13.46
N LEU A 13 -10.45 -1.58 13.27
CA LEU A 13 -10.87 -2.97 13.51
C LEU A 13 -11.13 -3.22 15.01
N GLN A 14 -10.22 -2.77 15.88
CA GLN A 14 -10.35 -2.92 17.34
C GLN A 14 -11.56 -2.17 17.90
N GLN A 15 -11.90 -1.02 17.34
CA GLN A 15 -13.07 -0.23 17.71
C GLN A 15 -14.38 -0.77 17.10
N GLY A 16 -14.32 -1.82 16.29
CA GLY A 16 -15.50 -2.38 15.62
C GLY A 16 -16.09 -1.49 14.53
N LEU A 17 -15.36 -0.48 14.07
CA LEU A 17 -15.79 0.41 12.97
C LEU A 17 -15.78 -0.31 11.61
N VAL A 18 -14.96 -1.32 11.49
CA VAL A 18 -14.89 -2.22 10.33
C VAL A 18 -14.79 -3.67 10.82
N LYS A 19 -15.16 -4.62 9.98
CA LYS A 19 -15.10 -6.06 10.30
C LYS A 19 -13.84 -6.72 9.72
N LYS A 20 -13.21 -6.07 8.75
CA LYS A 20 -12.09 -6.66 8.01
C LYS A 20 -11.07 -5.59 7.61
N ILE A 21 -9.80 -5.98 7.57
CA ILE A 21 -8.72 -5.20 6.95
C ILE A 21 -8.31 -5.92 5.67
N VAL A 22 -8.23 -5.18 4.57
CA VAL A 22 -7.72 -5.67 3.28
C VAL A 22 -6.50 -4.85 2.89
N LEU A 23 -5.36 -5.51 2.79
CA LEU A 23 -4.08 -4.91 2.45
C LEU A 23 -3.66 -5.38 1.07
N SER A 24 -3.38 -4.46 0.19
CA SER A 24 -3.01 -4.76 -1.18
C SER A 24 -1.78 -3.98 -1.61
N ARG A 25 -1.01 -4.56 -2.50
CA ARG A 25 0.18 -3.96 -3.09
C ARG A 25 0.29 -4.38 -4.55
N PRO A 26 0.71 -3.50 -5.48
CA PRO A 26 1.05 -3.93 -6.83
C PRO A 26 2.26 -4.86 -6.76
N ALA A 27 2.19 -5.96 -7.48
CA ALA A 27 3.36 -6.78 -7.74
C ALA A 27 4.17 -6.05 -8.83
N VAL A 28 5.20 -5.33 -8.45
CA VAL A 28 6.12 -4.68 -9.38
C VAL A 28 7.35 -5.56 -9.49
N GLU A 29 7.63 -5.98 -10.70
CA GLU A 29 8.87 -6.67 -11.01
C GLU A 29 10.00 -5.62 -11.03
N ALA A 30 10.65 -5.39 -9.90
CA ALA A 30 11.88 -4.59 -9.84
C ALA A 30 13.03 -5.38 -10.51
N GLY A 31 13.00 -5.47 -11.84
CA GLY A 31 14.06 -6.11 -12.63
C GLY A 31 14.08 -7.65 -12.64
N GLU A 32 13.42 -8.30 -11.70
CA GLU A 32 13.28 -9.76 -11.66
C GLU A 32 11.85 -10.16 -12.00
N LYS A 33 11.68 -10.89 -13.09
CA LYS A 33 10.36 -11.40 -13.50
C LYS A 33 9.89 -12.43 -12.46
N LEU A 34 8.70 -12.24 -11.88
CA LEU A 34 8.03 -13.17 -10.96
C LEU A 34 8.06 -14.63 -11.46
N GLY A 35 8.16 -14.84 -12.79
CA GLY A 35 8.29 -16.14 -13.42
C GLY A 35 9.58 -16.91 -13.08
N PHE A 36 10.65 -16.26 -12.64
CA PHE A 36 11.92 -16.90 -12.30
C PHE A 36 12.03 -17.29 -10.83
N LEU A 37 11.14 -16.84 -9.96
CA LEU A 37 11.15 -17.25 -8.55
C LEU A 37 10.56 -18.66 -8.42
N PRO A 38 11.20 -19.57 -7.64
CA PRO A 38 10.64 -20.89 -7.35
C PRO A 38 9.41 -20.76 -6.44
N GLY A 39 8.50 -21.74 -6.52
CA GLY A 39 7.32 -21.78 -5.67
C GLY A 39 6.01 -21.43 -6.39
N ASP A 40 4.91 -21.53 -5.65
CA ASP A 40 3.60 -21.12 -6.13
C ASP A 40 3.45 -19.58 -6.18
N LEU A 41 2.35 -19.09 -6.73
CA LEU A 41 2.11 -17.65 -6.88
C LEU A 41 2.14 -16.91 -5.53
N LYS A 42 1.66 -17.53 -4.46
CA LYS A 42 1.63 -16.98 -3.12
C LYS A 42 3.05 -16.84 -2.55
N GLU A 43 3.86 -17.88 -2.66
CA GLU A 43 5.27 -17.88 -2.23
C GLU A 43 6.10 -16.84 -2.98
N LYS A 44 5.84 -16.64 -4.28
CA LYS A 44 6.53 -15.64 -5.12
C LYS A 44 6.19 -14.19 -4.74
N VAL A 45 4.98 -13.95 -4.25
CA VAL A 45 4.50 -12.60 -3.90
C VAL A 45 4.81 -12.25 -2.44
N ASP A 46 4.96 -13.23 -1.57
CA ASP A 46 5.15 -13.06 -0.13
C ASP A 46 6.31 -12.10 0.24
N PRO A 47 7.50 -12.14 -0.41
CA PRO A 47 8.57 -11.20 -0.13
C PRO A 47 8.18 -9.72 -0.33
N PHE A 48 7.32 -9.43 -1.30
CA PHE A 48 6.85 -8.07 -1.59
C PHE A 48 5.83 -7.56 -0.56
N LEU A 49 5.20 -8.49 0.16
CA LEU A 49 4.21 -8.18 1.20
C LEU A 49 4.82 -8.08 2.60
N ARG A 50 6.10 -8.47 2.77
CA ARG A 50 6.79 -8.48 4.06
C ARG A 50 6.71 -7.16 4.83
N PRO A 51 6.90 -5.96 4.23
CA PRO A 51 6.78 -4.70 4.97
C PRO A 51 5.38 -4.47 5.57
N ILE A 52 4.35 -5.08 4.99
CA ILE A 52 2.99 -5.01 5.52
C ILE A 52 2.85 -5.91 6.75
N TYR A 53 3.42 -7.14 6.70
CA TYR A 53 3.46 -8.04 7.85
C TYR A 53 4.22 -7.41 9.02
N ASP A 54 5.39 -6.83 8.73
CA ASP A 54 6.21 -6.15 9.75
C ASP A 54 5.41 -5.03 10.45
N ALA A 55 4.69 -4.21 9.69
CA ALA A 55 3.84 -3.16 10.25
C ALA A 55 2.70 -3.73 11.12
N LEU A 56 2.11 -4.87 10.75
CA LEU A 56 1.08 -5.52 11.56
C LEU A 56 1.64 -6.08 12.87
N TYR A 57 2.82 -6.71 12.83
CA TYR A 57 3.47 -7.27 14.02
C TYR A 57 3.94 -6.19 14.99
N GLU A 58 4.25 -4.99 14.52
CA GLU A 58 4.52 -3.85 15.41
C GLU A 58 3.25 -3.32 16.10
N MET A 59 2.06 -3.55 15.52
CA MET A 59 0.78 -3.05 16.04
C MET A 59 0.05 -4.06 16.94
N MET A 60 0.31 -5.35 16.75
CA MET A 60 -0.38 -6.44 17.44
C MET A 60 0.57 -7.59 17.75
N PRO A 61 0.35 -8.34 18.84
CA PRO A 61 1.08 -9.58 19.11
C PRO A 61 0.99 -10.57 17.94
N TYR A 62 2.08 -11.28 17.71
CA TYR A 62 2.24 -12.20 16.56
C TYR A 62 1.07 -13.19 16.46
N ASP A 63 0.72 -13.85 17.56
CA ASP A 63 -0.37 -14.82 17.63
C ASP A 63 -1.74 -14.25 17.24
N GLN A 64 -1.97 -12.98 17.58
CA GLN A 64 -3.21 -12.29 17.19
C GLN A 64 -3.24 -11.96 15.70
N VAL A 65 -2.11 -11.57 15.11
CA VAL A 65 -2.00 -11.34 13.67
C VAL A 65 -2.27 -12.63 12.91
N GLU A 66 -1.57 -13.73 13.29
CA GLU A 66 -1.73 -15.03 12.64
C GLU A 66 -3.18 -15.55 12.73
N LYS A 67 -3.81 -15.43 13.90
CA LYS A 67 -5.21 -15.81 14.08
C LYS A 67 -6.16 -14.99 13.19
N LYS A 68 -5.89 -13.69 13.04
CA LYS A 68 -6.71 -12.81 12.18
C LYS A 68 -6.50 -13.10 10.69
N LEU A 69 -5.29 -13.44 10.28
CA LEU A 69 -4.98 -13.87 8.92
C LEU A 69 -5.67 -15.21 8.61
N ALA A 70 -5.53 -16.20 9.50
CA ALA A 70 -6.16 -17.53 9.33
C ALA A 70 -7.69 -17.45 9.24
N ASN A 71 -8.31 -16.50 9.96
CA ASN A 71 -9.76 -16.29 9.95
C ASN A 71 -10.23 -15.29 8.86
N ASN A 72 -9.35 -14.85 7.96
CA ASN A 72 -9.63 -13.84 6.94
C ASN A 72 -10.20 -12.50 7.47
N ILE A 73 -9.94 -12.18 8.75
CA ILE A 73 -10.22 -10.85 9.34
C ILE A 73 -9.20 -9.84 8.84
N ILE A 74 -7.97 -10.28 8.62
CA ILE A 74 -6.94 -9.55 7.87
C ILE A 74 -6.65 -10.35 6.61
N GLU A 75 -6.72 -9.71 5.48
CA GLU A 75 -6.38 -10.27 4.18
C GLU A 75 -5.26 -9.45 3.55
N ILE A 76 -4.20 -10.12 3.12
CA ILE A 76 -3.08 -9.52 2.38
C ILE A 76 -3.02 -10.18 1.02
N ALA A 77 -3.17 -9.41 -0.05
CA ALA A 77 -3.23 -9.94 -1.39
C ALA A 77 -2.74 -8.94 -2.45
N PRO A 78 -2.13 -9.40 -3.55
CA PRO A 78 -1.80 -8.56 -4.69
C PRO A 78 -3.03 -7.87 -5.27
N ILE A 79 -2.84 -6.69 -5.85
CA ILE A 79 -3.92 -5.90 -6.45
C ILE A 79 -4.75 -6.68 -7.49
N ALA A 80 -4.14 -7.63 -8.19
CA ALA A 80 -4.82 -8.45 -9.20
C ALA A 80 -5.98 -9.27 -8.62
N PHE A 81 -5.89 -9.69 -7.34
CA PHE A 81 -6.94 -10.47 -6.66
C PHE A 81 -8.13 -9.63 -6.19
N MET A 82 -8.06 -8.30 -6.37
CA MET A 82 -9.17 -7.40 -6.02
C MET A 82 -10.20 -7.29 -7.15
N ARG A 83 -9.88 -7.77 -8.34
CA ARG A 83 -10.77 -7.66 -9.50
C ARG A 83 -12.11 -8.39 -9.28
N GLY A 84 -13.22 -7.72 -9.63
CA GLY A 84 -14.56 -8.28 -9.53
C GLY A 84 -15.15 -8.35 -8.12
N ARG A 85 -14.44 -7.85 -7.12
CA ARG A 85 -14.90 -7.85 -5.71
C ARG A 85 -15.59 -6.53 -5.36
N THR A 86 -16.44 -6.58 -4.35
CA THR A 86 -16.95 -5.42 -3.60
C THR A 86 -16.55 -5.62 -2.14
N LEU A 87 -15.82 -4.66 -1.57
CA LEU A 87 -15.26 -4.75 -0.23
C LEU A 87 -16.12 -3.93 0.72
N GLU A 88 -16.99 -4.59 1.48
CA GLU A 88 -17.92 -4.00 2.44
C GLU A 88 -17.44 -4.19 3.88
N ASP A 89 -17.78 -3.25 4.76
CA ASP A 89 -17.38 -3.24 6.17
C ASP A 89 -15.86 -3.37 6.38
N CYS A 90 -15.06 -2.86 5.43
CA CYS A 90 -13.62 -3.06 5.36
C CYS A 90 -12.82 -1.77 5.56
N PHE A 91 -11.65 -1.89 6.17
CA PHE A 91 -10.58 -0.91 6.01
C PHE A 91 -9.60 -1.44 4.95
N ILE A 92 -9.49 -0.71 3.84
CA ILE A 92 -8.77 -1.16 2.65
C ILE A 92 -7.52 -0.29 2.49
N ILE A 93 -6.36 -0.91 2.30
CA ILE A 93 -5.10 -0.20 2.07
C ILE A 93 -4.51 -0.67 0.74
N LEU A 94 -4.15 0.29 -0.11
CA LEU A 94 -3.27 0.06 -1.25
C LEU A 94 -1.93 0.72 -0.96
N ASP A 95 -0.89 -0.08 -0.77
CA ASP A 95 0.47 0.38 -0.55
C ASP A 95 1.27 0.40 -1.86
N GLU A 96 2.34 1.22 -1.95
CA GLU A 96 3.17 1.44 -3.14
C GLU A 96 2.34 1.76 -4.39
N ALA A 97 1.29 2.54 -4.21
CA ALA A 97 0.27 2.81 -5.23
C ALA A 97 0.82 3.57 -6.46
N GLN A 98 1.96 4.26 -6.34
CA GLN A 98 2.63 4.91 -7.48
C GLN A 98 3.02 3.90 -8.58
N ASN A 99 3.18 2.62 -8.19
CA ASN A 99 3.54 1.53 -9.08
C ASN A 99 2.32 0.81 -9.71
N THR A 100 1.12 1.32 -9.50
CA THR A 100 -0.07 0.87 -10.24
C THR A 100 -0.17 1.58 -11.58
N THR A 101 -0.67 0.88 -12.58
CA THR A 101 -1.14 1.52 -13.81
C THR A 101 -2.46 2.26 -13.57
N LYS A 102 -2.83 3.19 -14.46
CA LYS A 102 -4.13 3.90 -14.42
C LYS A 102 -5.33 2.93 -14.39
N ILE A 103 -5.22 1.83 -15.14
CA ILE A 103 -6.27 0.79 -15.21
C ILE A 103 -6.37 0.04 -13.86
N GLN A 104 -5.24 -0.34 -13.27
CA GLN A 104 -5.20 -1.01 -11.97
C GLN A 104 -5.73 -0.10 -10.87
N MET A 105 -5.33 1.17 -10.83
CA MET A 105 -5.82 2.15 -9.86
C MET A 105 -7.34 2.30 -9.96
N LYS A 106 -7.87 2.54 -11.16
CA LYS A 106 -9.33 2.64 -11.37
C LYS A 106 -10.05 1.36 -10.93
N MET A 107 -9.53 0.21 -11.32
CA MET A 107 -10.07 -1.09 -10.93
C MET A 107 -10.11 -1.23 -9.40
N PHE A 108 -9.05 -0.86 -8.69
CA PHE A 108 -8.97 -0.97 -7.25
C PHE A 108 -9.89 0.01 -6.53
N LEU A 109 -9.89 1.29 -6.89
CA LEU A 109 -10.72 2.31 -6.27
C LEU A 109 -12.21 1.98 -6.36
N THR A 110 -12.63 1.34 -7.43
CA THR A 110 -14.02 0.90 -7.63
C THR A 110 -14.41 -0.36 -6.84
N ARG A 111 -13.54 -0.89 -5.98
CA ARG A 111 -13.85 -2.00 -5.05
C ARG A 111 -14.47 -1.51 -3.75
N LEU A 112 -14.44 -0.22 -3.48
CA LEU A 112 -14.98 0.36 -2.26
C LEU A 112 -16.48 0.04 -2.13
N GLY A 113 -16.84 -0.67 -1.09
CA GLY A 113 -18.23 -1.04 -0.76
C GLY A 113 -18.76 -0.25 0.43
N LYS A 114 -19.98 -0.60 0.88
CA LYS A 114 -20.66 0.06 2.01
C LYS A 114 -19.85 -0.06 3.29
N ASN A 115 -19.92 0.96 4.14
CA ASN A 115 -19.29 1.03 5.46
C ASN A 115 -17.78 0.79 5.43
N SER A 116 -17.13 1.07 4.29
CA SER A 116 -15.71 0.83 4.11
C SER A 116 -14.94 2.13 3.99
N LYS A 117 -13.68 2.08 4.38
CA LYS A 117 -12.71 3.17 4.21
C LYS A 117 -11.54 2.66 3.39
N MET A 118 -11.12 3.45 2.42
CA MET A 118 -9.95 3.13 1.59
C MET A 118 -8.86 4.18 1.79
N VAL A 119 -7.63 3.70 1.98
CA VAL A 119 -6.43 4.53 2.09
C VAL A 119 -5.46 4.07 1.00
N VAL A 120 -5.06 5.01 0.15
CA VAL A 120 -4.08 4.78 -0.89
C VAL A 120 -2.79 5.48 -0.49
N VAL A 121 -1.72 4.71 -0.40
CA VAL A 121 -0.39 5.17 0.04
C VAL A 121 0.60 5.01 -1.10
N GLY A 122 1.40 6.02 -1.34
CA GLY A 122 2.43 5.95 -2.37
C GLY A 122 3.46 7.07 -2.27
N ASP A 123 4.45 7.00 -3.14
CA ASP A 123 5.53 7.97 -3.26
C ASP A 123 5.79 8.29 -4.73
N ASN A 124 5.40 9.49 -5.16
CA ASN A 124 5.56 9.92 -6.55
C ASN A 124 7.02 10.04 -7.01
N THR A 125 7.98 10.00 -6.07
CA THR A 125 9.41 10.04 -6.39
C THR A 125 9.99 8.64 -6.67
N GLN A 126 9.30 7.57 -6.21
CA GLN A 126 9.73 6.17 -6.29
C GLN A 126 8.85 5.37 -7.25
N ILE A 127 8.80 5.81 -8.51
CA ILE A 127 8.00 5.13 -9.55
C ILE A 127 8.90 4.18 -10.32
N ASP A 128 8.60 2.88 -10.21
CA ASP A 128 9.33 1.79 -10.87
C ASP A 128 8.68 1.35 -12.20
N LEU A 129 7.60 2.03 -12.63
CA LEU A 129 6.97 1.79 -13.92
C LEU A 129 7.88 2.25 -15.08
N ILE A 130 7.81 1.58 -16.23
CA ILE A 130 8.55 1.92 -17.43
C ILE A 130 8.32 3.39 -17.84
N SER A 131 7.09 3.88 -17.69
CA SER A 131 6.73 5.29 -17.89
C SER A 131 6.11 5.87 -16.63
N LYS A 132 6.72 6.93 -16.09
CA LYS A 132 6.17 7.66 -14.94
C LYS A 132 4.76 8.23 -15.21
N ASN A 133 4.46 8.54 -16.48
CA ASN A 133 3.15 9.04 -16.89
C ASN A 133 2.04 7.99 -16.80
N ASP A 134 2.38 6.71 -16.65
CA ASP A 134 1.42 5.61 -16.49
C ASP A 134 1.04 5.36 -15.05
N SER A 135 1.66 6.07 -14.09
CA SER A 135 1.32 5.95 -12.68
C SER A 135 -0.15 6.28 -12.41
N GLY A 136 -0.84 5.28 -11.89
CA GLY A 136 -2.24 5.40 -11.49
C GLY A 136 -2.43 6.36 -10.32
N LEU A 137 -1.45 6.46 -9.41
CA LEU A 137 -1.50 7.40 -8.29
C LEU A 137 -1.49 8.86 -8.79
N ILE A 138 -0.59 9.18 -9.72
CA ILE A 138 -0.52 10.53 -10.31
C ILE A 138 -1.81 10.86 -11.07
N ASP A 139 -2.34 9.91 -11.84
CA ASP A 139 -3.59 10.10 -12.59
C ASP A 139 -4.79 10.31 -11.64
N ALA A 140 -4.90 9.47 -10.61
CA ALA A 140 -5.96 9.54 -9.61
C ALA A 140 -5.91 10.86 -8.83
N SER A 141 -4.73 11.31 -8.39
CA SER A 141 -4.58 12.57 -7.65
C SER A 141 -5.07 13.78 -8.44
N LYS A 142 -4.89 13.78 -9.76
CA LYS A 142 -5.40 14.86 -10.64
C LYS A 142 -6.91 14.78 -10.84
N LYS A 143 -7.44 13.58 -11.10
CA LYS A 143 -8.85 13.38 -11.44
C LYS A 143 -9.81 13.48 -10.27
N LEU A 144 -9.35 13.07 -9.08
CA LEU A 144 -10.21 12.92 -7.90
C LEU A 144 -10.12 14.10 -6.93
N LYS A 145 -9.27 15.09 -7.21
CA LYS A 145 -8.99 16.23 -6.32
C LYS A 145 -10.24 17.00 -5.86
N ASN A 146 -11.26 17.07 -6.69
CA ASN A 146 -12.46 17.84 -6.42
C ASN A 146 -13.66 16.98 -5.98
N ILE A 147 -13.46 15.71 -5.64
CA ILE A 147 -14.52 14.85 -5.13
C ILE A 147 -14.61 15.02 -3.61
N GLN A 148 -15.77 15.41 -3.11
CA GLN A 148 -16.00 15.82 -1.72
C GLN A 148 -15.57 14.78 -0.67
N ASP A 149 -15.76 13.49 -0.94
CA ASP A 149 -15.48 12.43 0.01
C ASP A 149 -14.05 11.85 -0.09
N ILE A 150 -13.19 12.49 -0.90
CA ILE A 150 -11.81 12.08 -1.12
C ILE A 150 -10.86 13.13 -0.56
N GLY A 151 -10.11 12.76 0.48
CA GLY A 151 -9.06 13.58 1.07
C GLY A 151 -7.68 13.26 0.53
N PHE A 152 -6.84 14.27 0.38
CA PHE A 152 -5.43 14.15 0.01
C PHE A 152 -4.56 14.66 1.15
N ILE A 153 -3.57 13.85 1.54
CA ILE A 153 -2.60 14.19 2.57
C ILE A 153 -1.21 14.03 1.95
N GLU A 154 -0.48 15.13 1.90
CA GLU A 154 0.91 15.15 1.46
C GLU A 154 1.82 15.17 2.68
N LEU A 155 2.76 14.22 2.74
CA LEU A 155 3.82 14.17 3.74
C LEU A 155 5.11 14.68 3.11
N ASP A 156 5.81 15.54 3.81
CA ASP A 156 7.07 16.12 3.35
C ASP A 156 8.30 15.62 4.16
N GLN A 157 9.47 16.21 3.91
CA GLN A 157 10.71 15.80 4.56
C GLN A 157 10.66 15.96 6.10
N ARG A 158 9.82 16.83 6.63
CA ARG A 158 9.65 17.04 8.09
C ARG A 158 8.93 15.89 8.76
N ASP A 159 8.11 15.16 7.99
CA ASP A 159 7.35 13.99 8.45
C ASP A 159 8.17 12.70 8.42
N VAL A 160 9.39 12.75 7.88
CA VAL A 160 10.26 11.59 7.71
C VAL A 160 11.04 11.33 8.98
N ILE A 161 10.64 10.30 9.75
CA ILE A 161 11.39 9.81 10.89
C ILE A 161 12.38 8.76 10.39
N ARG A 162 13.66 9.15 10.29
CA ARG A 162 14.76 8.25 9.88
C ARG A 162 15.95 8.44 10.80
N HIS A 163 16.74 7.39 10.94
CA HIS A 163 18.00 7.46 11.66
C HIS A 163 18.88 8.60 11.07
N GLU A 164 19.57 9.34 11.93
CA GLU A 164 20.35 10.51 11.50
C GLU A 164 21.38 10.20 10.41
N VAL A 165 22.05 9.04 10.50
CA VAL A 165 23.00 8.57 9.49
C VAL A 165 22.31 8.36 8.14
N VAL A 166 21.10 7.83 8.12
CA VAL A 166 20.34 7.62 6.87
C VAL A 166 20.03 8.96 6.19
N ARG A 167 19.68 10.00 6.96
CA ARG A 167 19.50 11.35 6.41
C ARG A 167 20.78 11.89 5.77
N LYS A 168 21.93 11.69 6.44
CA LYS A 168 23.25 12.10 5.91
C LYS A 168 23.60 11.36 4.61
N ILE A 169 23.29 10.05 4.54
CA ILE A 169 23.53 9.25 3.33
C ILE A 169 22.67 9.78 2.17
N ILE A 170 21.37 9.98 2.38
CA ILE A 170 20.48 10.49 1.32
C ILE A 170 20.97 11.84 0.80
N ASN A 171 21.26 12.79 1.70
CA ASN A 171 21.75 14.10 1.31
C ASN A 171 23.07 14.03 0.50
N ALA A 172 23.96 13.11 0.85
CA ALA A 172 25.22 12.92 0.11
C ALA A 172 25.00 12.37 -1.31
N TYR A 173 24.02 11.52 -1.50
CA TYR A 173 23.66 11.00 -2.84
C TYR A 173 22.93 12.04 -3.69
N ASP A 174 22.04 12.84 -3.08
CA ASP A 174 21.27 13.87 -3.79
C ASP A 174 22.17 15.03 -4.27
N GLN A 175 23.19 15.40 -3.50
CA GLN A 175 24.14 16.45 -3.89
C GLN A 175 25.00 16.08 -5.12
N LYS A 176 25.21 14.80 -5.42
CA LYS A 176 25.94 14.35 -6.61
C LYS A 176 25.16 14.47 -7.91
N ASN A 177 23.85 14.65 -7.87
CA ASN A 177 22.99 14.79 -9.05
C ASN A 177 22.79 16.25 -9.49
N SER A 178 23.47 17.23 -8.83
CA SER A 178 23.33 18.66 -9.09
C SER A 178 24.58 19.28 -9.77
N ASN A 179 25.51 18.43 -10.25
CA ASN A 179 26.69 18.87 -11.02
C ASN A 179 26.67 18.34 -12.45
#